data_012d9210206dd2112e87125a57050207
#
_entry.id   012d9210206dd2112e87125a57050207
#
_cell.length_a   1.000
_cell.length_b   1.000
_cell.length_c   1.000
_cell.angle_alpha   90.00
_cell.angle_beta   90.00
_cell.angle_gamma   90.00
#
_symmetry.space_group_name_H-M   'P 1'
#
loop_
_entity.id
_entity.type
_entity.pdbx_description
1 polymer ?
#
loop_
_entity_poly.entity_id
_entity_poly.type
_entity_poly.pdbx_seq_one_letter_code
_entity_poly.pdbx_strand_id
1 'polypeptide(L)'
;FDLSGATAEGVSGAEGLKVSYVSQNCEDVCGTPSQYAAMWKIEEAAFKGMLAKLGFASADWSRDMSLLSTGQRKKAALARSMLTSAALYVWDEPFNYLDVDARELIEAAVLSSSPAMLFVEHDEEFVNRVASRVLKACT
;
A
#
# COMPACT_ATOMS: atom_id res chain seq x y z
N PHE A 1 2.94 -19.14 3.20
CA PHE A 1 1.83 -18.28 3.61
C PHE A 1 1.03 -17.90 2.38
N ASP A 2 -0.16 -18.40 2.28
CA ASP A 2 -1.01 -18.17 1.11
C ASP A 2 -2.00 -17.05 1.41
N LEU A 3 -1.76 -15.89 0.81
CA LEU A 3 -2.67 -14.74 0.88
C LEU A 3 -3.70 -14.73 -0.26
N SER A 4 -3.75 -15.81 -1.08
CA SER A 4 -4.62 -15.86 -2.26
C SER A 4 -6.11 -15.78 -1.91
N GLY A 5 -6.47 -16.05 -0.67
CA GLY A 5 -7.83 -15.87 -0.17
C GLY A 5 -8.12 -14.49 0.42
N ALA A 6 -7.11 -13.62 0.48
CA ALA A 6 -7.31 -12.26 0.98
C ALA A 6 -7.82 -11.38 -0.16
N THR A 7 -9.12 -11.20 -0.24
CA THR A 7 -9.71 -10.25 -1.17
C THR A 7 -9.65 -8.84 -0.58
N ALA A 8 -9.72 -7.83 -1.43
CA ALA A 8 -9.76 -6.43 -1.01
C ALA A 8 -10.97 -6.13 -0.10
N GLU A 9 -11.91 -7.03 0.00
CA GLU A 9 -13.11 -6.91 0.82
C GLU A 9 -12.96 -7.48 2.24
N GLY A 10 -11.77 -7.90 2.57
CA GLY A 10 -11.46 -8.22 3.93
C GLY A 10 -11.31 -9.69 4.21
N VAL A 11 -10.16 -10.01 4.74
CA VAL A 11 -10.04 -11.14 5.63
C VAL A 11 -10.82 -10.74 6.87
N SER A 12 -12.11 -11.03 6.89
CA SER A 12 -12.91 -10.85 8.11
C SER A 12 -12.58 -12.00 9.05
N GLY A 13 -11.44 -11.91 9.70
CA GLY A 13 -11.01 -12.92 10.65
C GLY A 13 -11.70 -12.83 11.99
N ALA A 14 -12.23 -11.67 12.35
CA ALA A 14 -12.98 -11.44 13.56
C ALA A 14 -13.98 -10.33 13.32
N GLU A 15 -15.14 -10.40 13.94
CA GLU A 15 -16.16 -9.37 13.84
C GLU A 15 -15.57 -7.99 14.15
N GLY A 16 -15.66 -7.04 13.22
CA GLY A 16 -15.23 -5.68 13.40
C GLY A 16 -13.77 -5.37 13.10
N LEU A 17 -12.94 -6.35 12.69
CA LEU A 17 -11.56 -6.07 12.29
C LEU A 17 -11.48 -5.62 10.84
N LYS A 18 -10.98 -4.41 10.64
CA LYS A 18 -10.73 -3.87 9.32
C LYS A 18 -9.30 -4.17 8.92
N VAL A 19 -9.13 -4.77 7.74
CA VAL A 19 -7.82 -5.09 7.17
C VAL A 19 -7.60 -4.23 5.93
N SER A 20 -6.44 -3.59 5.84
CA SER A 20 -6.02 -2.87 4.65
C SER A 20 -5.01 -3.71 3.89
N TYR A 21 -5.37 -4.13 2.69
CA TYR A 21 -4.57 -5.04 1.88
C TYR A 21 -4.02 -4.35 0.64
N VAL A 22 -2.74 -4.54 0.37
CA VAL A 22 -2.09 -4.11 -0.87
C VAL A 22 -1.56 -5.36 -1.58
N SER A 23 -2.14 -5.65 -2.75
CA SER A 23 -1.75 -6.80 -3.55
C SER A 23 -0.41 -6.55 -4.28
N GLN A 24 0.21 -7.63 -4.72
CA GLN A 24 1.49 -7.56 -5.44
C GLN A 24 1.39 -6.73 -6.73
N ASN A 25 0.31 -6.90 -7.49
CA ASN A 25 0.16 -6.31 -8.82
C ASN A 25 -0.67 -5.03 -8.84
N CYS A 26 -1.37 -4.70 -7.77
CA CYS A 26 -2.19 -3.49 -7.64
C CYS A 26 -3.20 -3.31 -8.80
N GLU A 27 -3.85 -4.39 -9.21
CA GLU A 27 -4.82 -4.40 -10.31
C GLU A 27 -6.12 -3.65 -9.96
N ASP A 28 -6.37 -3.44 -8.67
CA ASP A 28 -7.52 -2.68 -8.18
C ASP A 28 -7.38 -1.17 -8.36
N VAL A 29 -6.19 -0.68 -8.70
CA VAL A 29 -5.94 0.75 -8.89
C VAL A 29 -6.53 1.19 -10.23
N CYS A 30 -7.56 2.00 -10.18
CA CYS A 30 -8.30 2.47 -11.36
C CYS A 30 -8.95 3.83 -11.11
N GLY A 31 -9.32 4.49 -12.20
CA GLY A 31 -9.93 5.81 -12.14
C GLY A 31 -8.93 6.93 -11.86
N THR A 32 -9.42 8.15 -11.80
CA THR A 32 -8.60 9.29 -11.39
C THR A 32 -8.30 9.20 -9.89
N PRO A 33 -7.28 9.92 -9.39
CA PRO A 33 -7.04 9.98 -7.94
C PRO A 33 -8.26 10.38 -7.13
N SER A 34 -9.06 11.34 -7.62
CA SER A 34 -10.31 11.74 -6.94
C SER A 34 -11.32 10.60 -6.87
N GLN A 35 -11.51 9.89 -7.97
CA GLN A 35 -12.45 8.76 -8.03
C GLN A 35 -12.00 7.60 -7.14
N TYR A 36 -10.71 7.31 -7.14
CA TYR A 36 -10.15 6.24 -6.32
C TYR A 36 -10.26 6.57 -4.82
N ALA A 37 -9.95 7.81 -4.44
CA ALA A 37 -10.11 8.27 -3.07
C ALA A 37 -11.56 8.14 -2.59
N ALA A 38 -12.53 8.53 -3.44
CA ALA A 38 -13.95 8.40 -3.13
C ALA A 38 -14.37 6.94 -2.97
N MET A 39 -13.89 6.07 -3.84
CA MET A 39 -14.17 4.63 -3.80
C MET A 39 -13.69 3.99 -2.49
N TRP A 40 -12.52 4.39 -2.01
CA TRP A 40 -11.93 3.87 -0.78
C TRP A 40 -12.29 4.68 0.46
N LYS A 41 -13.10 5.74 0.31
CA LYS A 41 -13.56 6.59 1.42
C LYS A 41 -12.41 7.21 2.21
N ILE A 42 -11.38 7.65 1.50
CA ILE A 42 -10.26 8.40 2.08
C ILE A 42 -10.33 9.85 1.62
N GLU A 43 -9.70 10.75 2.38
CA GLU A 43 -9.70 12.16 2.07
C GLU A 43 -8.89 12.43 0.80
N GLU A 44 -9.52 13.09 -0.18
CA GLU A 44 -8.92 13.35 -1.48
C GLU A 44 -7.66 14.22 -1.38
N ALA A 45 -7.71 15.28 -0.58
CA ALA A 45 -6.56 16.18 -0.41
C ALA A 45 -5.37 15.47 0.21
N ALA A 46 -5.61 14.63 1.23
CA ALA A 46 -4.56 13.84 1.86
C ALA A 46 -3.97 12.81 0.88
N PHE A 47 -4.81 12.17 0.08
CA PHE A 47 -4.37 11.20 -0.92
C PHE A 47 -3.50 11.85 -1.99
N LYS A 48 -3.96 12.95 -2.57
CA LYS A 48 -3.17 13.71 -3.56
C LYS A 48 -1.88 14.25 -2.96
N GLY A 49 -1.91 14.71 -1.71
CA GLY A 49 -0.71 15.17 -1.01
C GLY A 49 0.32 14.05 -0.85
N MET A 50 -0.12 12.86 -0.50
CA MET A 50 0.77 11.69 -0.40
C MET A 50 1.32 11.31 -1.77
N LEU A 51 0.48 11.28 -2.80
CA LEU A 51 0.92 10.98 -4.17
C LEU A 51 1.95 12.00 -4.66
N ALA A 52 1.77 13.29 -4.35
CA ALA A 52 2.73 14.32 -4.71
C ALA A 52 4.10 14.07 -4.06
N LYS A 53 4.12 13.68 -2.78
CA LYS A 53 5.36 13.28 -2.11
C LYS A 53 6.01 12.07 -2.74
N LEU A 54 5.22 11.17 -3.33
CA LEU A 54 5.70 9.99 -4.02
C LEU A 54 6.09 10.25 -5.48
N GLY A 55 6.03 11.51 -5.93
CA GLY A 55 6.50 11.90 -7.25
C GLY A 55 5.41 12.13 -8.30
N PHE A 56 4.14 12.07 -7.93
CA PHE A 56 3.05 12.41 -8.85
C PHE A 56 3.01 13.92 -9.11
N ALA A 57 2.74 14.30 -10.35
CA ALA A 57 2.59 15.70 -10.76
C ALA A 57 1.10 16.07 -10.91
N SER A 58 0.81 17.37 -10.94
CA SER A 58 -0.57 17.85 -11.09
C SER A 58 -1.25 17.37 -12.38
N ALA A 59 -0.49 17.12 -13.44
CA ALA A 59 -1.01 16.53 -14.67
C ALA A 59 -1.60 15.12 -14.48
N ASP A 60 -1.18 14.43 -13.43
CA ASP A 60 -1.66 13.07 -13.14
C ASP A 60 -3.05 13.04 -12.52
N TRP A 61 -3.56 14.18 -12.02
CA TRP A 61 -4.87 14.25 -11.37
C TRP A 61 -6.05 13.97 -12.31
N SER A 62 -5.85 14.14 -13.61
CA SER A 62 -6.88 13.87 -14.63
C SER A 62 -6.72 12.52 -15.31
N ARG A 63 -5.70 11.76 -14.95
CA ARG A 63 -5.39 10.48 -15.58
C ARG A 63 -6.09 9.32 -14.89
N ASP A 64 -6.48 8.33 -15.68
CA ASP A 64 -6.90 7.03 -15.16
C ASP A 64 -5.65 6.28 -14.68
N MET A 65 -5.60 5.98 -13.38
CA MET A 65 -4.43 5.36 -12.77
C MET A 65 -4.22 3.92 -13.23
N SER A 66 -5.21 3.26 -13.83
CA SER A 66 -5.02 1.93 -14.41
C SER A 66 -4.06 1.94 -15.60
N LEU A 67 -3.85 3.11 -16.22
CA LEU A 67 -2.95 3.29 -17.35
C LEU A 67 -1.52 3.67 -16.94
N LEU A 68 -1.26 3.84 -15.66
CA LEU A 68 0.05 4.19 -15.15
C LEU A 68 0.99 2.96 -15.10
N SER A 69 2.27 3.22 -14.90
CA SER A 69 3.25 2.15 -14.72
C SER A 69 2.93 1.31 -13.47
N THR A 70 3.47 0.10 -13.41
CA THR A 70 3.30 -0.78 -12.25
C THR A 70 3.80 -0.10 -10.97
N GLY A 71 4.94 0.59 -11.02
CA GLY A 71 5.49 1.32 -9.88
C GLY A 71 4.58 2.46 -9.41
N GLN A 72 4.01 3.22 -10.34
CA GLN A 72 3.09 4.30 -10.00
C GLN A 72 1.78 3.76 -9.40
N ARG A 73 1.24 2.68 -9.94
CA ARG A 73 0.06 2.03 -9.35
C ARG A 73 0.36 1.50 -7.94
N LYS A 74 1.55 0.94 -7.74
CA LYS A 74 1.99 0.50 -6.41
C LYS A 74 2.02 1.66 -5.42
N LYS A 75 2.55 2.81 -5.82
CA LYS A 75 2.56 4.03 -5.01
C LYS A 75 1.15 4.46 -4.62
N ALA A 76 0.22 4.43 -5.57
CA ALA A 76 -1.17 4.78 -5.30
C ALA A 76 -1.83 3.82 -4.31
N ALA A 77 -1.62 2.53 -4.47
CA ALA A 77 -2.17 1.53 -3.56
C ALA A 77 -1.60 1.65 -2.14
N LEU A 78 -0.29 1.89 -2.02
CA LEU A 78 0.36 2.09 -0.73
C LEU A 78 -0.13 3.38 -0.05
N ALA A 79 -0.25 4.48 -0.80
CA ALA A 79 -0.78 5.73 -0.28
C ALA A 79 -2.22 5.55 0.24
N ARG A 80 -3.06 4.86 -0.53
CA ARG A 80 -4.42 4.53 -0.10
C ARG A 80 -4.42 3.72 1.20
N SER A 81 -3.58 2.69 1.27
CA SER A 81 -3.49 1.84 2.45
C SER A 81 -3.03 2.63 3.67
N MET A 82 -2.00 3.45 3.54
CA MET A 82 -1.50 4.28 4.65
C MET A 82 -2.53 5.28 5.18
N LEU A 83 -3.44 5.74 4.33
CA LEU A 83 -4.50 6.69 4.71
C LEU A 83 -5.78 5.99 5.17
N THR A 84 -5.85 4.68 5.07
CA THR A 84 -6.98 3.89 5.55
C THR A 84 -6.77 3.52 7.01
N SER A 85 -7.75 3.82 7.85
CA SER A 85 -7.72 3.35 9.24
C SER A 85 -8.06 1.86 9.27
N ALA A 86 -7.13 1.04 9.75
CA ALA A 86 -7.30 -0.40 9.79
C ALA A 86 -6.66 -0.99 11.05
N ALA A 87 -7.19 -2.13 11.49
CA ALA A 87 -6.62 -2.88 12.61
C ALA A 87 -5.37 -3.65 12.22
N LEU A 88 -5.27 -4.05 10.94
CA LEU A 88 -4.14 -4.78 10.40
C LEU A 88 -3.88 -4.34 8.96
N TYR A 89 -2.62 -4.10 8.65
CA TYR A 89 -2.16 -3.82 7.29
C TYR A 89 -1.45 -5.05 6.75
N VAL A 90 -1.85 -5.49 5.56
CA VAL A 90 -1.24 -6.65 4.88
C VAL A 90 -0.73 -6.18 3.53
N TRP A 91 0.59 -6.17 3.36
CA TRP A 91 1.25 -5.69 2.14
C TRP A 91 2.05 -6.81 1.50
N ASP A 92 1.74 -7.10 0.24
CA ASP A 92 2.40 -8.15 -0.53
C ASP A 92 3.45 -7.53 -1.46
N GLU A 93 4.72 -7.76 -1.15
CA GLU A 93 5.87 -7.21 -1.86
C GLU A 93 5.75 -5.70 -2.10
N PRO A 94 5.62 -4.90 -1.02
CA PRO A 94 5.27 -3.48 -1.15
C PRO A 94 6.31 -2.65 -1.89
N PHE A 95 7.59 -3.04 -1.88
CA PHE A 95 8.64 -2.24 -2.49
C PHE A 95 9.01 -2.66 -3.90
N ASN A 96 8.36 -3.67 -4.46
CA ASN A 96 8.57 -4.07 -5.83
C ASN A 96 8.22 -2.89 -6.77
N TYR A 97 9.11 -2.60 -7.71
CA TYR A 97 8.97 -1.53 -8.72
C TYR A 97 9.03 -0.10 -8.17
N LEU A 98 9.35 0.10 -6.89
CA LEU A 98 9.47 1.43 -6.32
C LEU A 98 10.90 1.98 -6.47
N ASP A 99 11.00 3.30 -6.70
CA ASP A 99 12.26 4.00 -6.63
C ASP A 99 12.74 4.17 -5.18
N VAL A 100 14.00 4.55 -5.00
CA VAL A 100 14.63 4.67 -3.68
C VAL A 100 13.92 5.72 -2.82
N ASP A 101 13.56 6.86 -3.41
CA ASP A 101 12.91 7.95 -2.66
C ASP A 101 11.55 7.52 -2.11
N ALA A 102 10.75 6.82 -2.93
CA ALA A 102 9.47 6.30 -2.50
C ALA A 102 9.62 5.26 -1.38
N ARG A 103 10.61 4.36 -1.52
CA ARG A 103 10.89 3.35 -0.50
C ARG A 103 11.26 3.97 0.83
N GLU A 104 12.13 4.97 0.82
CA GLU A 104 12.57 5.66 2.04
C GLU A 104 11.40 6.39 2.71
N LEU A 105 10.56 7.05 1.93
CA LEU A 105 9.40 7.76 2.47
C LEU A 105 8.42 6.81 3.13
N ILE A 106 8.10 5.70 2.47
CA ILE A 106 7.15 4.71 3.00
C ILE A 106 7.72 4.01 4.22
N GLU A 107 8.99 3.65 4.19
CA GLU A 107 9.68 3.03 5.33
C GLU A 107 9.65 3.95 6.56
N ALA A 108 9.94 5.24 6.38
CA ALA A 108 9.89 6.22 7.45
C ALA A 108 8.48 6.35 8.03
N ALA A 109 7.46 6.35 7.18
CA ALA A 109 6.07 6.41 7.63
C ALA A 109 5.68 5.18 8.44
N VAL A 110 6.08 3.99 8.01
CA VAL A 110 5.81 2.74 8.74
C VAL A 110 6.52 2.74 10.10
N LEU A 111 7.78 3.15 10.15
CA LEU A 111 8.54 3.19 11.38
C LEU A 111 7.97 4.21 12.38
N SER A 112 7.51 5.36 11.91
CA SER A 112 6.97 6.39 12.79
C SER A 112 5.60 6.06 13.36
N SER A 113 4.75 5.36 12.61
CA SER A 113 3.39 5.01 13.05
C SER A 113 3.29 3.66 13.72
N SER A 114 4.26 2.77 13.51
CA SER A 114 4.32 1.41 14.10
C SER A 114 2.99 0.66 14.03
N PRO A 115 2.36 0.53 12.86
CA PRO A 115 1.07 -0.14 12.74
C PRO A 115 1.21 -1.65 12.94
N ALA A 116 0.12 -2.31 13.30
CA ALA A 116 0.05 -3.76 13.22
C ALA A 116 0.08 -4.15 11.73
N MET A 117 1.14 -4.82 11.31
CA MET A 117 1.41 -5.04 9.90
C MET A 117 2.02 -6.41 9.63
N LEU A 118 1.54 -7.03 8.58
CA LEU A 118 2.12 -8.24 7.99
C LEU A 118 2.54 -7.90 6.57
N PHE A 119 3.78 -8.18 6.21
CA PHE A 119 4.23 -7.96 4.85
C PHE A 119 5.08 -9.13 4.35
N VAL A 120 4.99 -9.40 3.05
CA VAL A 120 5.86 -10.33 2.34
C VAL A 120 6.88 -9.49 1.59
N GLU A 121 8.17 -9.69 1.87
CA GLU A 121 9.22 -8.88 1.28
C GLU A 121 10.50 -9.71 1.14
N HIS A 122 11.23 -9.50 0.05
CA HIS A 122 12.51 -10.12 -0.23
C HIS A 122 13.69 -9.20 0.04
N ASP A 123 13.45 -7.91 0.28
CA ASP A 123 14.49 -6.95 0.62
C ASP A 123 14.91 -7.15 2.08
N GLU A 124 16.05 -7.79 2.29
CA GLU A 124 16.55 -8.10 3.62
C GLU A 124 16.84 -6.86 4.45
N GLU A 125 17.30 -5.77 3.83
CA GLU A 125 17.57 -4.53 4.55
C GLU A 125 16.29 -3.93 5.15
N PHE A 126 15.22 -3.90 4.37
CA PHE A 126 13.92 -3.42 4.85
C PHE A 126 13.39 -4.34 5.97
N VAL A 127 13.45 -5.66 5.76
CA VAL A 127 12.99 -6.62 6.75
C VAL A 127 13.76 -6.43 8.07
N ASN A 128 15.06 -6.27 8.01
CA ASN A 128 15.88 -6.10 9.20
C ASN A 128 15.60 -4.79 9.93
N ARG A 129 15.24 -3.72 9.20
CA ARG A 129 14.97 -2.41 9.82
C ARG A 129 13.55 -2.31 10.40
N VAL A 130 12.58 -2.97 9.79
CA VAL A 130 11.16 -2.75 10.08
C VAL A 130 10.52 -3.91 10.81
N ALA A 131 10.85 -5.15 10.46
CA ALA A 131 10.19 -6.31 11.04
C ALA A 131 10.59 -6.54 12.50
N SER A 132 9.59 -6.67 13.36
CA SER A 132 9.81 -7.11 14.74
C SER A 132 9.91 -8.63 14.85
N ARG A 133 9.34 -9.35 13.88
CA ARG A 133 9.37 -10.82 13.84
C ARG A 133 9.35 -11.28 12.38
N VAL A 134 10.18 -12.25 12.06
CA VAL A 134 10.29 -12.81 10.72
C VAL A 134 9.84 -14.26 10.75
N LEU A 135 8.90 -14.61 9.85
CA LEU A 135 8.46 -15.97 9.62
C LEU A 135 8.96 -16.40 8.25
N LYS A 136 9.73 -17.46 8.21
CA LYS A 136 10.17 -18.03 6.94
C LYS A 136 9.16 -19.08 6.48
N ALA A 137 8.60 -18.88 5.29
CA ALA A 137 7.75 -19.89 4.69
C ALA A 137 8.62 -21.07 4.26
N CYS A 138 8.23 -22.27 4.68
CA CYS A 138 8.83 -23.50 4.15
C CYS A 138 8.32 -23.70 2.72
N THR A 139 9.24 -23.66 1.77
CA THR A 139 8.94 -24.05 0.39
C THR A 139 9.22 -25.55 0.21
#